data_0f4c1945dac616e9c2c81ed46b4ba18c
#
_entry.id   0f4c1945dac616e9c2c81ed46b4ba18c
#
_cell.length_a   1.000
_cell.length_b   1.000
_cell.length_c   1.000
_cell.angle_alpha   90.00
_cell.angle_beta   90.00
_cell.angle_gamma   90.00
#
_symmetry.space_group_name_H-M   'P 1'
#
loop_
_entity.id
_entity.type
_entity.pdbx_description
1 polymer ?
#
loop_
_entity_poly.entity_id
_entity_poly.type
_entity_poly.pdbx_seq_one_letter_code
_entity_poly.pdbx_strand_id
1 'polypeptide(L)'
;MTSLRNRMLVVATFALAAIFASATPAAAQAFKGGFTLAHEVRWQNVTLPAGDYTFEIKSISVPSLITVKGPNGSSFIPALVANDKVSEQSMLVIETHGSISAVTELRLSSIGRSLRYAAPKAPKDVELAQGLVTREQVLVAMKAK
;
A
#
# COMPACT_ATOMS: atom_id res chain seq x y z
N MET A 1 -61.76 19.47 9.07
CA MET A 1 -60.82 19.87 8.01
C MET A 1 -59.34 19.93 8.41
N THR A 2 -58.98 19.46 9.56
CA THR A 2 -57.56 19.44 10.05
C THR A 2 -56.82 18.15 9.77
N SER A 3 -57.48 17.10 9.26
CA SER A 3 -56.88 15.78 9.07
C SER A 3 -56.02 15.63 7.79
N LEU A 4 -56.35 16.36 6.73
CA LEU A 4 -55.60 16.29 5.44
C LEU A 4 -54.25 17.01 5.51
N ARG A 5 -54.17 18.11 6.26
CA ARG A 5 -52.91 18.86 6.46
C ARG A 5 -51.89 18.10 7.31
N ASN A 6 -52.38 17.35 8.31
CA ASN A 6 -51.52 16.53 9.15
C ASN A 6 -51.04 15.26 8.43
N ARG A 7 -51.85 14.71 7.51
CA ARG A 7 -51.41 13.54 6.70
C ARG A 7 -50.39 13.91 5.67
N MET A 8 -50.45 15.12 5.10
CA MET A 8 -49.41 15.59 4.16
C MET A 8 -48.06 15.87 4.85
N LEU A 9 -48.09 16.38 6.08
CA LEU A 9 -46.88 16.64 6.88
C LEU A 9 -46.19 15.35 7.30
N VAL A 10 -46.94 14.29 7.64
CA VAL A 10 -46.37 12.99 8.01
C VAL A 10 -45.72 12.28 6.81
N VAL A 11 -46.32 12.38 5.63
CA VAL A 11 -45.75 11.79 4.40
C VAL A 11 -44.46 12.53 3.97
N ALA A 12 -44.40 13.85 4.12
CA ALA A 12 -43.22 14.63 3.81
C ALA A 12 -42.04 14.35 4.75
N THR A 13 -42.30 14.09 6.03
CA THR A 13 -41.27 13.72 7.02
C THR A 13 -40.72 12.32 6.80
N PHE A 14 -41.55 11.38 6.34
CA PHE A 14 -41.09 10.03 6.02
C PHE A 14 -40.25 9.97 4.76
N ALA A 15 -40.54 10.80 3.76
CA ALA A 15 -39.75 10.88 2.52
C ALA A 15 -38.37 11.51 2.76
N LEU A 16 -38.23 12.43 3.70
CA LEU A 16 -36.94 13.06 4.02
C LEU A 16 -36.03 12.13 4.84
N ALA A 17 -36.59 11.25 5.67
CA ALA A 17 -35.85 10.28 6.45
C ALA A 17 -35.25 9.14 5.58
N ALA A 18 -35.86 8.82 4.44
CA ALA A 18 -35.39 7.76 3.55
C ALA A 18 -34.16 8.18 2.73
N ILE A 19 -33.87 9.47 2.59
CA ILE A 19 -32.73 9.96 1.80
C ILE A 19 -31.40 9.85 2.59
N PHE A 20 -31.46 9.82 3.92
CA PHE A 20 -30.25 9.68 4.75
C PHE A 20 -29.79 8.23 4.97
N ALA A 21 -30.58 7.23 4.59
CA ALA A 21 -30.27 5.83 4.84
C ALA A 21 -29.37 5.17 3.74
N SER A 22 -29.07 5.88 2.67
CA SER A 22 -28.30 5.34 1.54
C SER A 22 -26.84 5.84 1.43
N ALA A 23 -26.34 6.53 2.44
CA ALA A 23 -24.90 6.75 2.55
C ALA A 23 -24.24 5.44 3.03
N THR A 24 -24.14 4.45 2.14
CA THR A 24 -23.19 3.36 2.35
C THR A 24 -21.81 4.01 2.45
N PRO A 25 -21.08 3.87 3.57
CA PRO A 25 -19.71 4.31 3.62
C PRO A 25 -18.99 3.57 2.50
N ALA A 26 -18.43 4.33 1.55
CA ALA A 26 -17.53 3.77 0.58
C ALA A 26 -16.38 3.16 1.37
N ALA A 27 -16.45 1.86 1.62
CA ALA A 27 -15.38 1.13 2.28
C ALA A 27 -14.13 1.31 1.42
N ALA A 28 -13.17 2.06 1.93
CA ALA A 28 -11.89 2.21 1.27
C ALA A 28 -11.35 0.80 1.02
N GLN A 29 -11.15 0.44 -0.25
CA GLN A 29 -10.68 -0.89 -0.62
C GLN A 29 -9.24 -1.03 -0.11
N ALA A 30 -9.06 -1.85 0.92
CA ALA A 30 -7.74 -2.21 1.38
C ALA A 30 -7.11 -3.22 0.41
N PHE A 31 -5.90 -2.92 -0.03
CA PHE A 31 -5.11 -3.85 -0.83
C PHE A 31 -4.27 -4.70 0.10
N LYS A 32 -4.37 -6.01 -0.04
CA LYS A 32 -3.63 -6.98 0.78
C LYS A 32 -2.83 -7.90 -0.12
N GLY A 33 -1.66 -8.27 0.35
CA GLY A 33 -0.81 -9.22 -0.35
C GLY A 33 0.23 -9.85 0.56
N GLY A 34 1.04 -10.70 -0.01
CA GLY A 34 2.16 -11.34 0.69
C GLY A 34 3.37 -11.50 -0.22
N PHE A 35 4.53 -11.59 0.40
CA PHE A 35 5.81 -11.83 -0.27
C PHE A 35 6.77 -12.56 0.67
N THR A 36 7.78 -13.17 0.10
CA THR A 36 8.85 -13.86 0.84
C THR A 36 10.19 -13.21 0.54
N LEU A 37 10.95 -12.88 1.57
CA LEU A 37 12.32 -12.37 1.47
C LEU A 37 13.32 -13.50 1.68
N ALA A 38 14.24 -13.67 0.74
CA ALA A 38 15.31 -14.65 0.82
C ALA A 38 16.46 -14.20 1.74
N HIS A 39 16.61 -12.92 1.96
CA HIS A 39 17.65 -12.31 2.80
C HIS A 39 17.11 -11.04 3.46
N GLU A 40 17.89 -10.47 4.38
CA GLU A 40 17.55 -9.21 5.04
C GLU A 40 17.48 -8.06 4.04
N VAL A 41 16.42 -7.26 4.14
CA VAL A 41 16.17 -6.11 3.28
C VAL A 41 15.74 -4.91 4.11
N ARG A 42 16.23 -3.74 3.76
CA ARG A 42 15.81 -2.47 4.33
C ARG A 42 14.62 -1.90 3.55
N TRP A 43 13.58 -1.51 4.25
CA TRP A 43 12.46 -0.80 3.66
C TRP A 43 12.25 0.52 4.39
N GLN A 44 12.72 1.61 3.81
CA GLN A 44 12.84 2.91 4.49
C GLN A 44 13.69 2.79 5.77
N ASN A 45 13.11 3.09 6.90
CA ASN A 45 13.77 3.03 8.22
C ASN A 45 13.59 1.66 8.92
N VAL A 46 12.96 0.70 8.26
CA VAL A 46 12.66 -0.62 8.83
C VAL A 46 13.56 -1.66 8.18
N THR A 47 14.16 -2.50 9.00
CA THR A 47 14.93 -3.67 8.55
C THR A 47 14.06 -4.91 8.69
N LEU A 48 13.87 -5.62 7.57
CA LEU A 48 13.08 -6.83 7.49
C LEU A 48 14.01 -8.03 7.29
N PRO A 49 14.13 -8.96 8.25
CA PRO A 49 14.90 -10.17 8.06
C PRO A 49 14.29 -11.09 6.99
N ALA A 50 15.02 -12.11 6.57
CA ALA A 50 14.48 -13.14 5.68
C ALA A 50 13.24 -13.80 6.31
N GLY A 51 12.23 -14.10 5.50
CA GLY A 51 11.00 -14.73 5.96
C GLY A 51 9.78 -14.35 5.13
N ASP A 52 8.63 -14.81 5.59
CA ASP A 52 7.34 -14.56 4.96
C ASP A 52 6.66 -13.33 5.56
N TYR A 53 6.13 -12.49 4.69
CA TYR A 53 5.49 -11.23 5.05
C TYR A 53 4.11 -11.11 4.42
N THR A 54 3.22 -10.43 5.12
CA THR A 54 1.96 -9.93 4.57
C THR A 54 1.92 -8.42 4.68
N PHE A 55 1.22 -7.77 3.77
CA PHE A 55 1.04 -6.32 3.83
C PHE A 55 -0.41 -5.92 3.58
N GLU A 56 -0.74 -4.75 4.08
CA GLU A 56 -2.02 -4.09 3.87
C GLU A 56 -1.81 -2.62 3.55
N ILE A 57 -2.46 -2.15 2.49
CA ILE A 57 -2.50 -0.74 2.08
C ILE A 57 -3.94 -0.29 2.12
N LYS A 58 -4.25 0.66 2.99
CA LYS A 58 -5.62 1.19 3.14
C LYS A 58 -5.97 2.26 2.10
N SER A 59 -4.97 2.95 1.60
CA SER A 59 -5.13 4.00 0.59
C SER A 59 -3.91 4.05 -0.31
N ILE A 60 -4.13 4.21 -1.60
CA ILE A 60 -3.08 4.41 -2.61
C ILE A 60 -2.79 5.89 -2.88
N SER A 61 -3.54 6.79 -2.27
CA SER A 61 -3.25 8.23 -2.32
C SER A 61 -2.02 8.53 -1.45
N VAL A 62 -1.07 9.27 -1.98
CA VAL A 62 0.12 9.65 -1.23
C VAL A 62 -0.14 10.88 -0.33
N PRO A 63 0.41 10.91 0.87
CA PRO A 63 1.23 9.89 1.48
C PRO A 63 0.44 8.61 1.79
N SER A 64 0.95 7.47 1.35
CA SER A 64 0.35 6.15 1.57
C SER A 64 1.09 5.43 2.68
N LEU A 65 0.37 4.75 3.56
CA LEU A 65 0.94 3.97 4.63
C LEU A 65 0.72 2.48 4.37
N ILE A 66 1.82 1.74 4.32
CA ILE A 66 1.80 0.29 4.22
C ILE A 66 2.03 -0.31 5.60
N THR A 67 1.16 -1.21 6.01
CA THR A 67 1.38 -2.04 7.18
C THR A 67 1.96 -3.37 6.73
N VAL A 68 3.17 -3.69 7.18
CA VAL A 68 3.86 -4.95 6.87
C VAL A 68 3.92 -5.78 8.14
N LYS A 69 3.47 -7.03 8.06
CA LYS A 69 3.49 -8.01 9.17
C LYS A 69 4.39 -9.16 8.81
N GLY A 70 5.29 -9.50 9.70
CA GLY A 70 6.25 -10.58 9.52
C GLY A 70 6.59 -11.30 10.84
N PRO A 71 7.67 -12.09 10.86
CA PRO A 71 8.06 -12.88 12.03
C PRO A 71 8.29 -12.05 13.28
N ASN A 72 8.75 -10.82 13.14
CA ASN A 72 9.13 -9.93 14.26
C ASN A 72 8.05 -8.87 14.57
N GLY A 73 6.85 -9.03 14.06
CA GLY A 73 5.73 -8.11 14.31
C GLY A 73 5.32 -7.28 13.12
N SER A 74 4.72 -6.13 13.40
CA SER A 74 4.17 -5.22 12.39
C SER A 74 4.99 -3.94 12.30
N SER A 75 5.20 -3.47 11.07
CA SER A 75 5.88 -2.21 10.77
C SER A 75 5.01 -1.35 9.87
N PHE A 76 5.13 -0.03 10.02
CA PHE A 76 4.43 0.96 9.21
C PHE A 76 5.43 1.69 8.33
N ILE A 77 5.22 1.64 7.02
CA ILE A 77 6.15 2.17 6.03
C ILE A 77 5.44 3.19 5.17
N PRO A 78 5.83 4.47 5.24
CA PRO A 78 5.23 5.51 4.41
C PRO A 78 5.79 5.48 2.99
N ALA A 79 4.92 5.66 1.99
CA ALA A 79 5.27 5.97 0.62
C ALA A 79 4.88 7.41 0.30
N LEU A 80 5.80 8.17 -0.26
CA LEU A 80 5.60 9.58 -0.56
C LEU A 80 5.35 9.85 -2.05
N VAL A 81 5.69 8.91 -2.91
CA VAL A 81 5.56 9.04 -4.36
C VAL A 81 4.81 7.83 -4.90
N ALA A 82 3.77 8.09 -5.68
CA ALA A 82 3.06 7.09 -6.45
C ALA A 82 3.14 7.43 -7.94
N ASN A 83 3.35 6.42 -8.76
CA ASN A 83 3.39 6.55 -10.22
C ASN A 83 2.36 5.62 -10.85
N ASP A 84 1.80 6.06 -11.97
CA ASP A 84 0.98 5.22 -12.83
C ASP A 84 1.93 4.38 -13.70
N LYS A 85 2.17 3.15 -13.28
CA LYS A 85 3.02 2.22 -14.00
C LYS A 85 2.31 0.89 -14.14
N VAL A 86 2.00 0.55 -15.35
CA VAL A 86 1.42 -0.75 -15.68
C VAL A 86 2.51 -1.81 -15.56
N SER A 87 2.24 -2.84 -14.78
CA SER A 87 3.07 -4.03 -14.65
C SER A 87 2.19 -5.25 -14.79
N GLU A 88 2.66 -6.27 -15.48
CA GLU A 88 1.90 -7.52 -15.66
C GLU A 88 1.72 -8.28 -14.34
N GLN A 89 2.65 -8.10 -13.42
CA GLN A 89 2.65 -8.77 -12.12
C GLN A 89 2.92 -7.78 -11.00
N SER A 90 2.30 -8.01 -9.85
CA SER A 90 2.64 -7.28 -8.63
C SER A 90 3.98 -7.78 -8.11
N MET A 91 4.89 -6.84 -7.80
CA MET A 91 6.25 -7.18 -7.37
C MET A 91 6.84 -6.12 -6.46
N LEU A 92 7.76 -6.57 -5.64
CA LEU A 92 8.63 -5.73 -4.83
C LEU A 92 9.98 -5.63 -5.52
N VAL A 93 10.44 -4.42 -5.78
CA VAL A 93 11.76 -4.17 -6.39
C VAL A 93 12.75 -3.82 -5.30
N ILE A 94 13.82 -4.61 -5.22
CA ILE A 94 14.90 -4.47 -4.26
C ILE A 94 16.16 -4.11 -5.04
N GLU A 95 16.82 -3.04 -4.62
CA GLU A 95 18.13 -2.67 -5.15
C GLU A 95 19.20 -2.90 -4.09
N THR A 96 20.27 -3.56 -4.50
CA THR A 96 21.42 -3.84 -3.65
C THR A 96 22.59 -2.99 -4.07
N HIS A 97 23.07 -2.18 -3.14
CA HIS A 97 24.27 -1.35 -3.27
C HIS A 97 25.32 -1.85 -2.27
N GLY A 98 26.32 -2.56 -2.75
CA GLY A 98 27.31 -3.20 -1.87
C GLY A 98 26.67 -4.26 -0.96
N SER A 99 26.69 -4.07 0.33
CA SER A 99 26.09 -4.98 1.32
C SER A 99 24.66 -4.60 1.74
N ILE A 100 24.12 -3.50 1.21
CA ILE A 100 22.80 -2.98 1.61
C ILE A 100 21.78 -3.27 0.52
N SER A 101 20.79 -4.08 0.84
CA SER A 101 19.62 -4.33 0.02
C SER A 101 18.44 -3.51 0.52
N ALA A 102 17.79 -2.77 -0.36
CA ALA A 102 16.66 -1.92 0.02
C ALA A 102 15.52 -1.98 -0.98
N VAL A 103 14.31 -1.91 -0.47
CA VAL A 103 13.11 -1.79 -1.29
C VAL A 103 13.05 -0.38 -1.88
N THR A 104 12.94 -0.29 -3.19
CA THR A 104 12.84 0.98 -3.92
C THR A 104 11.48 1.19 -4.57
N GLU A 105 10.76 0.12 -4.86
CA GLU A 105 9.45 0.21 -5.52
C GLU A 105 8.56 -0.99 -5.14
N LEU A 106 7.28 -0.73 -4.93
CA LEU A 106 6.23 -1.74 -4.86
C LEU A 106 5.27 -1.52 -6.03
N ARG A 107 5.21 -2.47 -6.94
CA ARG A 107 4.32 -2.46 -8.11
C ARG A 107 3.07 -3.26 -7.80
N LEU A 108 1.92 -2.66 -8.09
CA LEU A 108 0.60 -3.25 -7.88
C LEU A 108 -0.11 -3.37 -9.24
N SER A 109 -0.02 -4.55 -9.84
CA SER A 109 -0.55 -4.82 -11.19
C SER A 109 -2.06 -4.65 -11.26
N SER A 110 -2.77 -5.04 -10.21
CA SER A 110 -4.24 -5.00 -10.14
C SER A 110 -4.84 -3.60 -10.29
N ILE A 111 -4.06 -2.56 -10.00
CA ILE A 111 -4.47 -1.16 -10.06
C ILE A 111 -3.60 -0.32 -10.99
N GLY A 112 -2.61 -0.90 -11.66
CA GLY A 112 -1.69 -0.20 -12.56
C GLY A 112 -0.89 0.89 -11.87
N ARG A 113 -0.54 0.73 -10.61
CA ARG A 113 0.20 1.72 -9.80
C ARG A 113 1.44 1.14 -9.17
N SER A 114 2.41 2.02 -8.96
CA SER A 114 3.60 1.73 -8.18
C SER A 114 3.83 2.77 -7.10
N LEU A 115 4.29 2.30 -5.95
CA LEU A 115 4.71 3.14 -4.83
C LEU A 115 6.24 3.12 -4.78
N ARG A 116 6.84 4.30 -4.73
CA ARG A 116 8.31 4.46 -4.69
C ARG A 116 8.77 4.85 -3.31
N TYR A 117 9.93 4.32 -2.95
CA TYR A 117 10.61 4.52 -1.69
C TYR A 117 12.01 5.07 -1.93
N ALA A 118 12.51 5.89 -1.01
CA ALA A 118 13.87 6.39 -1.09
C ALA A 118 14.86 5.24 -0.90
N ALA A 119 15.80 5.11 -1.82
CA ALA A 119 16.95 4.23 -1.62
C ALA A 119 17.84 4.80 -0.50
N PRO A 120 18.41 3.94 0.36
CA PRO A 120 19.39 4.41 1.33
C PRO A 120 20.59 5.00 0.59
N LYS A 121 21.09 6.12 1.09
CA LYS A 121 22.31 6.72 0.54
C LYS A 121 23.45 5.73 0.72
N ALA A 122 24.13 5.40 -0.38
CA ALA A 122 25.37 4.63 -0.30
C ALA A 122 26.37 5.37 0.61
N PRO A 123 27.11 4.66 1.47
CA PRO A 123 28.21 5.26 2.21
C PRO A 123 29.18 5.89 1.22
N LYS A 124 29.71 7.09 1.52
CA LYS A 124 30.60 7.85 0.62
C LYS A 124 31.84 7.07 0.20
N ASP A 125 32.25 6.10 0.99
CA ASP A 125 33.41 5.23 0.68
C ASP A 125 33.13 4.17 -0.38
N VAL A 126 31.87 3.92 -0.72
CA VAL A 126 31.46 2.96 -1.76
C VAL A 126 31.26 3.64 -3.11
N GLU A 127 31.19 4.95 -3.16
CA GLU A 127 31.10 5.74 -4.41
C GLU A 127 32.35 5.59 -5.29
N LEU A 128 33.49 5.25 -4.71
CA LEU A 128 34.77 5.02 -5.43
C LEU A 128 34.90 3.58 -5.97
N ALA A 129 34.24 2.61 -5.38
CA ALA A 129 34.00 1.32 -5.99
C ALA A 129 32.68 1.44 -6.75
N GLN A 130 32.71 1.53 -8.06
CA GLN A 130 31.53 1.39 -8.93
C GLN A 130 30.91 0.03 -8.67
N GLY A 131 30.30 -0.11 -7.49
CA GLY A 131 29.64 -1.31 -7.04
C GLY A 131 28.46 -1.58 -7.96
N LEU A 132 28.45 -2.75 -8.53
CA LEU A 132 27.37 -3.26 -9.34
C LEU A 132 26.05 -3.10 -8.56
N VAL A 133 25.18 -2.25 -9.04
CA VAL A 133 23.82 -2.15 -8.51
C VAL A 133 23.06 -3.36 -9.02
N THR A 134 22.74 -4.27 -8.12
CA THR A 134 21.94 -5.44 -8.45
C THR A 134 20.47 -5.15 -8.12
N ARG A 135 19.61 -5.45 -9.09
CA ARG A 135 18.16 -5.32 -8.94
C ARG A 135 17.52 -6.69 -8.86
N GLU A 136 16.81 -6.94 -7.78
CA GLU A 136 16.04 -8.14 -7.55
C GLU A 136 14.55 -7.82 -7.60
N GLN A 137 13.74 -8.73 -8.14
CA GLN A 137 12.30 -8.63 -8.18
C GLN A 137 11.70 -9.79 -7.40
N VAL A 138 10.96 -9.47 -6.35
CA VAL A 138 10.24 -10.44 -5.53
C VAL A 138 8.77 -10.40 -5.91
N LEU A 139 8.22 -11.52 -6.31
CA LEU A 139 6.80 -11.63 -6.65
C LEU A 139 5.93 -11.40 -5.41
N VAL A 140 4.87 -10.64 -5.61
CA VAL A 140 3.88 -10.36 -4.59
C VAL A 140 2.59 -11.07 -4.96
N ALA A 141 2.13 -11.94 -4.08
CA ALA A 141 0.83 -12.58 -4.21
C ALA A 141 -0.24 -11.65 -3.63
N MET A 142 -1.07 -11.06 -4.49
CA MET A 142 -2.20 -10.26 -4.05
C MET A 142 -3.32 -11.17 -3.58
N LYS A 143 -3.90 -10.86 -2.42
CA LYS A 143 -5.10 -11.54 -1.94
C LYS A 143 -6.32 -10.90 -2.61
N ALA A 144 -7.07 -11.71 -3.34
CA ALA A 144 -8.40 -11.33 -3.78
C ALA A 144 -9.31 -11.13 -2.55
N LYS A 145 -10.20 -10.18 -2.66
CA LYS A 145 -11.17 -9.86 -1.62
C LYS A 145 -12.25 -10.93 -1.56
#